data_3ac99b8fd0bbc4c2b83937245356775e
#
_entry.id   3ac99b8fd0bbc4c2b83937245356775e
#
_cell.length_a   1.000
_cell.length_b   1.000
_cell.length_c   1.000
_cell.angle_alpha   90.00
_cell.angle_beta   90.00
_cell.angle_gamma   90.00
#
_symmetry.space_group_name_H-M   'P 1'
#
loop_
_entity.id
_entity.type
_entity.pdbx_description
1 polymer ?
#
loop_
_entity_poly.entity_id
_entity_poly.type
_entity_poly.pdbx_seq_one_letter_code
_entity_poly.pdbx_strand_id
1 'polypeptide(L)'
;MNEEYLNYCQKAYQKILAANNILIVSHLHPDVDALSSVGIMIELAESLDKKYLAYASDKDEKIFDFLPHSERIHSKLPIGFSFNDYDLVIVLDCGAINRTGLAEALHNRNKKKIYVVEFDHHPPVDHFADIEIRVPHLASATEVLYHFLKVNNITINKNLSSLLLSGILTDTGNFLYPSTSDETINIASEMLRSGAQLPKIFQNTLQNKNLASMKLWGLALKNLKLNSKYDLAVSVLTKEEIAEVKNEVGFDEASSDVFGDIIGLLGNLGGMKGVILFREELDGRVKASLRTSDPEIDISRLASLFGGGGHPKASGLLTHGKIIQKNDGWEFEY
;
A
#
# COMPACT_ATOMS: atom_id res chain seq x y z
N MET A 1 11.13 1.15 -20.93
CA MET A 1 11.86 0.16 -20.07
C MET A 1 13.17 -0.20 -20.75
N ASN A 2 14.29 -0.33 -19.99
CA ASN A 2 15.60 -0.65 -20.54
C ASN A 2 15.81 -2.18 -20.67
N GLU A 3 16.87 -2.59 -21.39
CA GLU A 3 17.18 -4.02 -21.60
C GLU A 3 17.43 -4.79 -20.30
N GLU A 4 17.97 -4.14 -19.29
CA GLU A 4 18.23 -4.72 -17.98
C GLU A 4 16.93 -5.13 -17.27
N TYR A 5 15.94 -4.24 -17.28
CA TYR A 5 14.60 -4.53 -16.75
C TYR A 5 13.95 -5.73 -17.42
N LEU A 6 14.00 -5.77 -18.77
CA LEU A 6 13.46 -6.89 -19.54
C LEU A 6 14.14 -8.21 -19.14
N ASN A 7 15.45 -8.20 -18.97
CA ASN A 7 16.22 -9.38 -18.54
C ASN A 7 15.84 -9.84 -17.12
N TYR A 8 15.64 -8.91 -16.16
CA TYR A 8 15.17 -9.26 -14.81
C TYR A 8 13.77 -9.86 -14.83
N CYS A 9 12.85 -9.30 -15.60
CA CYS A 9 11.49 -9.86 -15.75
C CYS A 9 11.53 -11.28 -16.33
N GLN A 10 12.33 -11.52 -17.36
CA GLN A 10 12.47 -12.85 -17.96
C GLN A 10 13.12 -13.84 -16.99
N LYS A 11 14.19 -13.45 -16.27
CA LYS A 11 14.83 -14.28 -15.26
C LYS A 11 13.88 -14.64 -14.10
N ALA A 12 13.10 -13.67 -13.61
CA ALA A 12 12.08 -13.90 -12.58
C ALA A 12 11.05 -14.92 -13.06
N TYR A 13 10.56 -14.78 -14.29
CA TYR A 13 9.63 -15.75 -14.86
C TYR A 13 10.21 -17.16 -14.99
N GLN A 14 11.48 -17.29 -15.41
CA GLN A 14 12.17 -18.59 -15.43
C GLN A 14 12.27 -19.20 -14.04
N LYS A 15 12.46 -18.40 -12.98
CA LYS A 15 12.47 -18.90 -11.60
C LYS A 15 11.07 -19.39 -11.18
N ILE A 16 10.02 -18.68 -11.55
CA ILE A 16 8.63 -19.09 -11.30
C ILE A 16 8.33 -20.41 -12.02
N LEU A 17 8.73 -20.54 -13.30
CA LEU A 17 8.55 -21.77 -14.08
C LEU A 17 9.29 -22.96 -13.47
N ALA A 18 10.49 -22.76 -12.92
CA ALA A 18 11.33 -23.81 -12.32
C ALA A 18 10.92 -24.17 -10.89
N ALA A 19 10.17 -23.32 -10.19
CA ALA A 19 9.78 -23.53 -8.79
C ALA A 19 8.81 -24.69 -8.62
N ASN A 20 8.92 -25.42 -7.50
CA ASN A 20 7.98 -26.45 -7.08
C ASN A 20 7.00 -25.96 -6.03
N ASN A 21 7.49 -25.21 -5.03
CA ASN A 21 6.71 -24.64 -3.94
C ASN A 21 7.02 -23.15 -3.81
N ILE A 22 6.00 -22.31 -4.02
CA ILE A 22 6.14 -20.85 -4.01
C ILE A 22 5.52 -20.28 -2.74
N LEU A 23 6.27 -19.44 -2.02
CA LEU A 23 5.74 -18.60 -0.97
C LEU A 23 5.53 -17.20 -1.53
N ILE A 24 4.28 -16.72 -1.55
CA ILE A 24 3.91 -15.40 -2.03
C ILE A 24 3.61 -14.53 -0.81
N VAL A 25 4.33 -13.42 -0.65
CA VAL A 25 4.28 -12.58 0.57
C VAL A 25 4.08 -11.12 0.20
N SER A 26 3.28 -10.44 0.99
CA SER A 26 3.15 -8.99 0.97
C SER A 26 3.48 -8.37 2.33
N HIS A 27 3.35 -7.05 2.44
CA HIS A 27 3.66 -6.33 3.68
C HIS A 27 2.60 -6.53 4.78
N LEU A 28 2.98 -6.21 6.02
CA LEU A 28 2.09 -6.09 7.18
C LEU A 28 1.04 -5.00 6.94
N HIS A 29 -0.20 -5.24 7.39
CA HIS A 29 -1.34 -4.35 7.14
C HIS A 29 -1.49 -4.02 5.64
N PRO A 30 -1.74 -5.05 4.82
CA PRO A 30 -1.74 -4.91 3.37
C PRO A 30 -2.91 -4.04 2.90
N ASP A 31 -2.64 -3.23 1.89
CA ASP A 31 -3.64 -2.46 1.17
C ASP A 31 -4.13 -3.16 -0.10
N VAL A 32 -4.88 -2.44 -0.93
CA VAL A 32 -5.46 -3.01 -2.15
C VAL A 32 -4.38 -3.31 -3.19
N ASP A 33 -3.32 -2.49 -3.33
CA ASP A 33 -2.25 -2.75 -4.30
C ASP A 33 -1.44 -3.99 -3.91
N ALA A 34 -1.08 -4.09 -2.63
CA ALA A 34 -0.40 -5.24 -2.07
C ALA A 34 -1.18 -6.56 -2.29
N LEU A 35 -2.47 -6.60 -1.92
CA LEU A 35 -3.29 -7.80 -2.06
C LEU A 35 -3.65 -8.11 -3.52
N SER A 36 -3.80 -7.08 -4.36
CA SER A 36 -3.96 -7.27 -5.80
C SER A 36 -2.71 -7.89 -6.41
N SER A 37 -1.53 -7.44 -6.00
CA SER A 37 -0.24 -8.01 -6.42
C SER A 37 -0.11 -9.48 -6.02
N VAL A 38 -0.51 -9.83 -4.78
CA VAL A 38 -0.58 -11.23 -4.34
C VAL A 38 -1.57 -12.04 -5.21
N GLY A 39 -2.76 -11.49 -5.46
CA GLY A 39 -3.78 -12.13 -6.31
C GLY A 39 -3.29 -12.39 -7.75
N ILE A 40 -2.52 -11.47 -8.33
CA ILE A 40 -1.88 -11.64 -9.65
C ILE A 40 -0.92 -12.83 -9.64
N MET A 41 -0.11 -12.96 -8.60
CA MET A 41 0.83 -14.08 -8.50
C MET A 41 0.13 -15.41 -8.18
N ILE A 42 -1.00 -15.40 -7.47
CA ILE A 42 -1.85 -16.59 -7.30
C ILE A 42 -2.39 -17.04 -8.67
N GLU A 43 -3.01 -16.13 -9.43
CA GLU A 43 -3.54 -16.44 -10.76
C GLU A 43 -2.44 -17.02 -11.67
N LEU A 44 -1.24 -16.45 -11.63
CA LEU A 44 -0.10 -16.96 -12.40
C LEU A 44 0.33 -18.35 -11.91
N ALA A 45 0.48 -18.55 -10.60
CA ALA A 45 0.89 -19.84 -10.05
C ALA A 45 -0.10 -20.95 -10.41
N GLU A 46 -1.41 -20.67 -10.36
CA GLU A 46 -2.45 -21.60 -10.74
C GLU A 46 -2.45 -21.91 -12.23
N SER A 47 -2.27 -20.89 -13.09
CA SER A 47 -2.17 -21.09 -14.53
C SER A 47 -0.99 -21.98 -14.94
N LEU A 48 0.02 -22.07 -14.09
CA LEU A 48 1.24 -22.89 -14.26
C LEU A 48 1.20 -24.19 -13.45
N ASP A 49 0.08 -24.52 -12.80
CA ASP A 49 -0.10 -25.69 -11.92
C ASP A 49 0.98 -25.78 -10.82
N LYS A 50 1.34 -24.63 -10.21
CA LYS A 50 2.33 -24.54 -9.13
C LYS A 50 1.69 -24.67 -7.77
N LYS A 51 2.41 -25.33 -6.84
CA LYS A 51 2.05 -25.29 -5.41
C LYS A 51 2.47 -23.96 -4.82
N TYR A 52 1.59 -23.34 -4.04
CA TYR A 52 1.89 -22.08 -3.39
C TYR A 52 1.25 -21.95 -2.02
N LEU A 53 1.79 -21.05 -1.21
CA LEU A 53 1.14 -20.44 -0.05
C LEU A 53 1.18 -18.93 -0.24
N ALA A 54 0.04 -18.26 -0.19
CA ALA A 54 -0.05 -16.81 -0.20
C ALA A 54 -0.32 -16.29 1.22
N TYR A 55 0.52 -15.36 1.68
CA TYR A 55 0.48 -14.84 3.03
C TYR A 55 0.61 -13.32 3.05
N ALA A 56 -0.30 -12.66 3.76
CA ALA A 56 -0.24 -11.23 4.05
C ALA A 56 -0.74 -11.04 5.49
N SER A 57 0.19 -10.73 6.42
CA SER A 57 -0.14 -10.56 7.84
C SER A 57 -1.11 -9.43 8.04
N ASP A 58 -2.01 -9.62 9.02
CA ASP A 58 -3.01 -8.62 9.42
C ASP A 58 -4.00 -8.21 8.30
N LYS A 59 -4.12 -9.03 7.25
CA LYS A 59 -5.18 -8.87 6.24
C LYS A 59 -6.55 -8.90 6.92
N ASP A 60 -7.36 -7.87 6.70
CA ASP A 60 -8.78 -7.91 7.06
C ASP A 60 -9.54 -8.82 6.08
N GLU A 61 -10.21 -9.83 6.62
CA GLU A 61 -10.86 -10.85 5.82
C GLU A 61 -12.09 -10.33 5.03
N LYS A 62 -12.69 -9.22 5.46
CA LYS A 62 -13.94 -8.71 4.86
C LYS A 62 -13.76 -7.56 3.89
N ILE A 63 -12.80 -6.68 4.15
CA ILE A 63 -12.62 -5.46 3.35
C ILE A 63 -12.18 -5.79 1.93
N PHE A 64 -11.43 -6.87 1.76
CA PHE A 64 -10.79 -7.24 0.49
C PHE A 64 -11.48 -8.37 -0.27
N ASP A 65 -12.66 -8.84 0.18
CA ASP A 65 -13.40 -9.94 -0.47
C ASP A 65 -13.82 -9.66 -1.92
N PHE A 66 -13.76 -8.39 -2.33
CA PHE A 66 -14.05 -8.01 -3.70
C PHE A 66 -12.94 -8.37 -4.69
N LEU A 67 -11.69 -8.54 -4.21
CA LEU A 67 -10.55 -8.89 -5.04
C LEU A 67 -10.59 -10.37 -5.42
N PRO A 68 -10.33 -10.72 -6.67
CA PRO A 68 -10.12 -12.12 -7.07
C PRO A 68 -9.03 -12.78 -6.20
N HIS A 69 -9.27 -14.01 -5.77
CA HIS A 69 -8.39 -14.85 -4.93
C HIS A 69 -8.15 -14.36 -3.50
N SER A 70 -8.84 -13.32 -3.03
CA SER A 70 -8.63 -12.82 -1.67
C SER A 70 -8.85 -13.90 -0.60
N GLU A 71 -9.75 -14.85 -0.84
CA GLU A 71 -10.05 -15.99 0.04
C GLU A 71 -8.89 -17.00 0.16
N ARG A 72 -7.90 -16.93 -0.72
CA ARG A 72 -6.71 -17.80 -0.74
C ARG A 72 -5.49 -17.16 -0.08
N ILE A 73 -5.60 -15.91 0.34
CA ILE A 73 -4.54 -15.18 1.02
C ILE A 73 -4.71 -15.33 2.51
N HIS A 74 -3.79 -16.02 3.16
CA HIS A 74 -3.83 -16.27 4.59
C HIS A 74 -3.34 -15.06 5.39
N SER A 75 -4.09 -14.65 6.42
CA SER A 75 -3.68 -13.62 7.38
C SER A 75 -2.74 -14.16 8.47
N LYS A 76 -2.66 -15.49 8.62
CA LYS A 76 -1.79 -16.20 9.56
C LYS A 76 -1.12 -17.37 8.86
N LEU A 77 0.14 -17.61 9.22
CA LEU A 77 0.85 -18.78 8.73
C LEU A 77 0.20 -20.07 9.29
N PRO A 78 0.06 -21.13 8.48
CA PRO A 78 -0.54 -22.39 8.93
C PRO A 78 0.29 -23.05 10.03
N ILE A 79 -0.38 -23.85 10.88
CA ILE A 79 0.30 -24.64 11.88
C ILE A 79 1.29 -25.61 11.19
N GLY A 80 2.54 -25.64 11.67
CA GLY A 80 3.60 -26.43 11.06
C GLY A 80 4.28 -25.79 9.86
N PHE A 81 4.01 -24.49 9.59
CA PHE A 81 4.72 -23.76 8.56
C PHE A 81 6.24 -23.85 8.76
N SER A 82 6.94 -24.17 7.67
CA SER A 82 8.40 -24.11 7.60
C SER A 82 8.81 -23.33 6.36
N PHE A 83 9.58 -22.27 6.57
CA PHE A 83 10.13 -21.47 5.46
C PHE A 83 10.99 -22.30 4.50
N ASN A 84 11.62 -23.36 5.01
CA ASN A 84 12.49 -24.25 4.22
C ASN A 84 11.73 -25.22 3.30
N ASP A 85 10.39 -25.26 3.35
CA ASP A 85 9.57 -26.09 2.45
C ASP A 85 9.37 -25.42 1.08
N TYR A 86 9.80 -24.17 0.93
CA TYR A 86 9.67 -23.38 -0.30
C TYR A 86 11.02 -23.26 -1.00
N ASP A 87 11.00 -23.30 -2.32
CA ASP A 87 12.18 -23.09 -3.17
C ASP A 87 12.19 -21.71 -3.83
N LEU A 88 11.03 -21.03 -3.88
CA LEU A 88 10.89 -19.66 -4.34
C LEU A 88 10.04 -18.84 -3.37
N VAL A 89 10.50 -17.64 -3.03
CA VAL A 89 9.72 -16.63 -2.31
C VAL A 89 9.52 -15.43 -3.22
N ILE A 90 8.28 -15.01 -3.40
CA ILE A 90 7.93 -13.81 -4.15
C ILE A 90 7.43 -12.76 -3.14
N VAL A 91 8.14 -11.65 -3.06
CA VAL A 91 7.83 -10.53 -2.17
C VAL A 91 7.23 -9.39 -3.01
N LEU A 92 6.09 -8.88 -2.56
CA LEU A 92 5.26 -7.95 -3.33
C LEU A 92 4.97 -6.70 -2.51
N ASP A 93 5.30 -5.53 -3.07
CA ASP A 93 4.91 -4.23 -2.53
C ASP A 93 5.33 -3.99 -1.08
N CYS A 94 6.52 -4.42 -0.69
CA CYS A 94 6.94 -4.37 0.71
C CYS A 94 7.74 -3.12 1.09
N GLY A 95 8.43 -2.48 0.15
CA GLY A 95 9.32 -1.34 0.41
C GLY A 95 10.58 -1.71 1.19
N ALA A 96 10.46 -2.57 2.21
CA ALA A 96 11.56 -3.02 3.04
C ALA A 96 11.30 -4.42 3.63
N ILE A 97 12.36 -5.20 3.87
CA ILE A 97 12.27 -6.59 4.32
C ILE A 97 11.53 -6.75 5.67
N ASN A 98 11.68 -5.80 6.59
CA ASN A 98 11.05 -5.84 7.91
C ASN A 98 9.52 -5.73 7.84
N ARG A 99 8.99 -5.17 6.76
CA ARG A 99 7.54 -5.08 6.55
C ARG A 99 6.90 -6.41 6.10
N THR A 100 7.68 -7.40 5.69
CA THR A 100 7.16 -8.72 5.27
C THR A 100 6.59 -9.57 6.41
N GLY A 101 6.95 -9.25 7.67
CA GLY A 101 6.69 -10.13 8.82
C GLY A 101 7.55 -11.40 8.83
N LEU A 102 8.45 -11.60 7.85
CA LEU A 102 9.32 -12.77 7.69
C LEU A 102 10.81 -12.39 7.57
N ALA A 103 11.19 -11.21 8.03
CA ALA A 103 12.52 -10.65 7.86
C ALA A 103 13.64 -11.62 8.33
N GLU A 104 13.50 -12.22 9.51
CA GLU A 104 14.48 -13.15 10.05
C GLU A 104 14.65 -14.38 9.15
N ALA A 105 13.56 -14.98 8.68
CA ALA A 105 13.58 -16.12 7.78
C ALA A 105 14.22 -15.77 6.43
N LEU A 106 13.90 -14.61 5.89
CA LEU A 106 14.48 -14.10 4.63
C LEU A 106 15.97 -13.83 4.76
N HIS A 107 16.42 -13.22 5.86
CA HIS A 107 17.85 -12.96 6.11
C HIS A 107 18.66 -14.26 6.29
N ASN A 108 18.13 -15.22 7.04
CA ASN A 108 18.81 -16.46 7.40
C ASN A 108 18.62 -17.59 6.38
N ARG A 109 17.94 -17.32 5.26
CA ARG A 109 17.65 -18.35 4.24
C ARG A 109 18.89 -18.98 3.64
N ASN A 110 18.79 -20.23 3.29
CA ASN A 110 19.80 -20.90 2.46
C ASN A 110 19.65 -20.45 0.99
N LYS A 111 20.43 -19.44 0.57
CA LYS A 111 20.39 -18.86 -0.79
C LYS A 111 20.64 -19.87 -1.93
N LYS A 112 21.18 -21.06 -1.64
CA LYS A 112 21.31 -22.11 -2.64
C LYS A 112 20.05 -22.93 -2.87
N LYS A 113 19.12 -22.88 -1.91
CA LYS A 113 17.86 -23.63 -1.94
C LYS A 113 16.64 -22.75 -2.14
N ILE A 114 16.62 -21.56 -1.54
CA ILE A 114 15.48 -20.66 -1.52
C ILE A 114 15.86 -19.38 -2.27
N TYR A 115 15.24 -19.19 -3.42
CA TYR A 115 15.41 -18.00 -4.25
C TYR A 115 14.37 -16.95 -3.89
N VAL A 116 14.74 -15.68 -3.91
CA VAL A 116 13.82 -14.57 -3.61
C VAL A 116 13.71 -13.63 -4.79
N VAL A 117 12.50 -13.36 -5.21
CA VAL A 117 12.15 -12.35 -6.24
C VAL A 117 11.28 -11.30 -5.61
N GLU A 118 11.59 -10.04 -5.83
CA GLU A 118 10.80 -8.90 -5.37
C GLU A 118 10.21 -8.14 -6.55
N PHE A 119 8.95 -7.70 -6.39
CA PHE A 119 8.28 -6.73 -7.26
C PHE A 119 7.81 -5.57 -6.41
N ASP A 120 8.28 -4.35 -6.71
CA ASP A 120 8.02 -3.19 -5.87
C ASP A 120 8.08 -1.89 -6.67
N HIS A 121 7.41 -0.85 -6.19
CA HIS A 121 7.49 0.51 -6.71
C HIS A 121 8.00 1.52 -5.67
N HIS A 122 8.31 1.09 -4.46
CA HIS A 122 8.90 1.96 -3.44
C HIS A 122 10.37 2.30 -3.74
N PRO A 123 10.88 3.46 -3.29
CA PRO A 123 12.31 3.72 -3.29
C PRO A 123 13.08 2.63 -2.52
N PRO A 124 14.30 2.24 -2.99
CA PRO A 124 15.06 1.20 -2.32
C PRO A 124 15.50 1.63 -0.92
N VAL A 125 15.23 0.78 0.07
CA VAL A 125 15.68 0.93 1.47
C VAL A 125 16.75 -0.09 1.77
N ASP A 126 16.54 -1.33 1.37
CA ASP A 126 17.45 -2.45 1.55
C ASP A 126 17.44 -3.36 0.30
N HIS A 127 18.49 -4.18 0.17
CA HIS A 127 18.66 -5.13 -0.92
C HIS A 127 18.71 -6.55 -0.34
N PHE A 128 17.62 -7.28 -0.44
CA PHE A 128 17.49 -8.59 0.18
C PHE A 128 17.11 -9.71 -0.79
N ALA A 129 16.53 -9.37 -1.93
CA ALA A 129 16.11 -10.33 -2.94
C ALA A 129 17.28 -10.72 -3.87
N ASP A 130 17.15 -11.86 -4.53
CA ASP A 130 18.12 -12.33 -5.53
C ASP A 130 17.83 -11.71 -6.91
N ILE A 131 16.56 -11.37 -7.18
CA ILE A 131 16.11 -10.50 -8.26
C ILE A 131 15.18 -9.45 -7.68
N GLU A 132 15.51 -8.16 -7.91
CA GLU A 132 14.71 -7.01 -7.51
C GLU A 132 14.16 -6.34 -8.77
N ILE A 133 12.85 -6.44 -8.97
CA ILE A 133 12.11 -5.72 -10.01
C ILE A 133 11.43 -4.54 -9.33
N ARG A 134 12.26 -3.53 -9.01
CA ARG A 134 11.85 -2.34 -8.27
C ARG A 134 11.89 -1.12 -9.18
N VAL A 135 10.74 -0.45 -9.35
CA VAL A 135 10.57 0.63 -10.32
C VAL A 135 9.87 1.84 -9.68
N PRO A 136 10.61 2.71 -8.97
CA PRO A 136 10.05 3.79 -8.14
C PRO A 136 9.27 4.89 -8.88
N HIS A 137 9.33 4.95 -10.20
CA HIS A 137 8.57 5.92 -10.99
C HIS A 137 7.22 5.39 -11.50
N LEU A 138 6.95 4.10 -11.33
CA LEU A 138 5.63 3.53 -11.61
C LEU A 138 4.67 3.81 -10.46
N ALA A 139 3.39 3.89 -10.78
CA ALA A 139 2.38 4.34 -9.85
C ALA A 139 2.03 3.32 -8.74
N SER A 140 2.26 2.02 -8.99
CA SER A 140 1.89 0.92 -8.10
C SER A 140 2.71 -0.34 -8.36
N ALA A 141 2.75 -1.27 -7.41
CA ALA A 141 3.35 -2.58 -7.61
C ALA A 141 2.56 -3.41 -8.65
N THR A 142 1.24 -3.23 -8.75
CA THR A 142 0.44 -3.83 -9.83
C THR A 142 0.82 -3.30 -11.21
N GLU A 143 1.23 -2.04 -11.35
CA GLU A 143 1.76 -1.52 -12.61
C GLU A 143 3.12 -2.18 -12.96
N VAL A 144 3.99 -2.41 -11.98
CA VAL A 144 5.22 -3.21 -12.18
C VAL A 144 4.88 -4.61 -12.67
N LEU A 145 3.88 -5.25 -12.06
CA LEU A 145 3.42 -6.58 -12.47
C LEU A 145 2.77 -6.60 -13.85
N TYR A 146 2.04 -5.55 -14.24
CA TYR A 146 1.54 -5.44 -15.61
C TYR A 146 2.68 -5.55 -16.63
N HIS A 147 3.75 -4.81 -16.44
CA HIS A 147 4.91 -4.86 -17.33
C HIS A 147 5.59 -6.23 -17.32
N PHE A 148 5.73 -6.84 -16.14
CA PHE A 148 6.23 -8.21 -16.03
C PHE A 148 5.40 -9.23 -16.83
N LEU A 149 4.07 -9.15 -16.75
CA LEU A 149 3.15 -10.01 -17.50
C LEU A 149 3.29 -9.78 -19.02
N LYS A 150 3.38 -8.52 -19.46
CA LYS A 150 3.53 -8.17 -20.88
C LYS A 150 4.87 -8.65 -21.46
N VAL A 151 5.97 -8.46 -20.73
CA VAL A 151 7.33 -8.91 -21.14
C VAL A 151 7.37 -10.42 -21.36
N ASN A 152 6.65 -11.17 -20.54
CA ASN A 152 6.62 -12.63 -20.61
C ASN A 152 5.46 -13.18 -21.47
N ASN A 153 4.76 -12.32 -22.21
CA ASN A 153 3.62 -12.67 -23.08
C ASN A 153 2.52 -13.45 -22.34
N ILE A 154 2.29 -13.13 -21.06
CA ILE A 154 1.22 -13.73 -20.26
C ILE A 154 -0.11 -13.05 -20.62
N THR A 155 -1.10 -13.85 -20.98
CA THR A 155 -2.43 -13.34 -21.34
C THR A 155 -3.15 -12.78 -20.12
N ILE A 156 -3.55 -11.51 -20.19
CA ILE A 156 -4.29 -10.83 -19.13
C ILE A 156 -5.77 -11.16 -19.28
N ASN A 157 -6.28 -11.98 -18.39
CA ASN A 157 -7.69 -12.33 -18.31
C ASN A 157 -8.49 -11.34 -17.44
N LYS A 158 -9.78 -11.60 -17.23
CA LYS A 158 -10.68 -10.74 -16.46
C LYS A 158 -10.25 -10.57 -14.98
N ASN A 159 -9.74 -11.63 -14.34
CA ASN A 159 -9.27 -11.57 -12.95
C ASN A 159 -8.02 -10.70 -12.85
N LEU A 160 -7.01 -10.98 -13.68
CA LEU A 160 -5.80 -10.17 -13.77
C LEU A 160 -6.11 -8.70 -14.07
N SER A 161 -7.05 -8.44 -15.02
CA SER A 161 -7.46 -7.07 -15.33
C SER A 161 -8.08 -6.36 -14.13
N SER A 162 -8.91 -7.06 -13.35
CA SER A 162 -9.55 -6.47 -12.16
C SER A 162 -8.53 -6.21 -11.05
N LEU A 163 -7.57 -7.12 -10.82
CA LEU A 163 -6.51 -6.96 -9.85
C LEU A 163 -5.58 -5.80 -10.23
N LEU A 164 -5.08 -5.77 -11.47
CA LEU A 164 -4.22 -4.70 -11.99
C LEU A 164 -4.89 -3.32 -11.83
N LEU A 165 -6.16 -3.21 -12.26
CA LEU A 165 -6.89 -1.96 -12.16
C LEU A 165 -7.16 -1.55 -10.70
N SER A 166 -7.40 -2.52 -9.79
CA SER A 166 -7.66 -2.21 -8.38
C SER A 166 -6.44 -1.56 -7.71
N GLY A 167 -5.24 -2.12 -7.86
CA GLY A 167 -4.02 -1.55 -7.30
C GLY A 167 -3.69 -0.20 -7.93
N ILE A 168 -3.73 -0.08 -9.26
CA ILE A 168 -3.50 1.19 -9.95
C ILE A 168 -4.43 2.29 -9.41
N LEU A 169 -5.74 2.02 -9.29
CA LEU A 169 -6.71 3.02 -8.83
C LEU A 169 -6.43 3.46 -7.39
N THR A 170 -6.12 2.53 -6.51
CA THR A 170 -5.91 2.88 -5.09
C THR A 170 -4.62 3.66 -4.89
N ASP A 171 -3.52 3.24 -5.49
CA ASP A 171 -2.21 3.87 -5.33
C ASP A 171 -2.06 5.20 -6.08
N THR A 172 -2.91 5.45 -7.07
CA THR A 172 -3.00 6.75 -7.73
C THR A 172 -4.05 7.68 -7.11
N GLY A 173 -4.73 7.25 -6.05
CA GLY A 173 -5.87 7.98 -5.51
C GLY A 173 -6.94 8.24 -6.58
N ASN A 174 -7.23 7.24 -7.40
CA ASN A 174 -8.13 7.34 -8.56
C ASN A 174 -7.64 8.36 -9.60
N PHE A 175 -6.35 8.27 -9.94
CA PHE A 175 -5.64 9.12 -10.89
C PHE A 175 -5.45 10.58 -10.43
N LEU A 176 -5.64 10.87 -9.15
CA LEU A 176 -5.47 12.22 -8.60
C LEU A 176 -4.02 12.50 -8.17
N TYR A 177 -3.22 11.46 -7.91
CA TYR A 177 -1.87 11.67 -7.40
C TYR A 177 -0.85 11.92 -8.51
N PRO A 178 0.24 12.65 -8.21
CA PRO A 178 1.30 12.97 -9.19
C PRO A 178 2.04 11.75 -9.74
N SER A 179 1.89 10.57 -9.12
CA SER A 179 2.41 9.29 -9.64
C SER A 179 1.69 8.81 -10.89
N THR A 180 0.51 9.38 -11.22
CA THR A 180 -0.27 9.02 -12.39
C THR A 180 0.41 9.52 -13.67
N SER A 181 0.78 8.62 -14.55
CA SER A 181 1.35 8.92 -15.86
C SER A 181 0.38 8.65 -17.01
N ASP A 182 0.72 9.11 -18.22
CA ASP A 182 -0.04 8.74 -19.44
C ASP A 182 -0.06 7.22 -19.64
N GLU A 183 1.04 6.53 -19.31
CA GLU A 183 1.14 5.07 -19.38
C GLU A 183 0.19 4.40 -18.39
N THR A 184 0.13 4.89 -17.14
CA THR A 184 -0.81 4.43 -16.12
C THR A 184 -2.27 4.50 -16.61
N ILE A 185 -2.67 5.61 -17.24
CA ILE A 185 -4.02 5.78 -17.81
C ILE A 185 -4.26 4.80 -18.97
N ASN A 186 -3.27 4.61 -19.84
CA ASN A 186 -3.37 3.67 -20.96
C ASN A 186 -3.54 2.22 -20.47
N ILE A 187 -2.78 1.82 -19.43
CA ILE A 187 -2.90 0.51 -18.79
C ILE A 187 -4.30 0.34 -18.21
N ALA A 188 -4.79 1.32 -17.45
CA ALA A 188 -6.14 1.28 -16.89
C ALA A 188 -7.22 1.14 -17.98
N SER A 189 -7.09 1.85 -19.10
CA SER A 189 -7.97 1.72 -20.26
C SER A 189 -7.91 0.32 -20.88
N GLU A 190 -6.72 -0.28 -20.99
CA GLU A 190 -6.58 -1.67 -21.45
C GLU A 190 -7.26 -2.65 -20.49
N MET A 191 -7.09 -2.48 -19.18
CA MET A 191 -7.73 -3.35 -18.18
C MET A 191 -9.24 -3.28 -18.24
N LEU A 192 -9.80 -2.10 -18.45
CA LEU A 192 -11.26 -1.93 -18.65
C LEU A 192 -11.75 -2.69 -19.89
N ARG A 193 -11.04 -2.59 -21.02
CA ARG A 193 -11.37 -3.34 -22.24
C ARG A 193 -11.24 -4.86 -22.06
N SER A 194 -10.32 -5.30 -21.19
CA SER A 194 -10.09 -6.71 -20.84
C SER A 194 -11.10 -7.25 -19.81
N GLY A 195 -12.06 -6.42 -19.37
CA GLY A 195 -13.19 -6.83 -18.56
C GLY A 195 -13.05 -6.58 -17.05
N ALA A 196 -12.13 -5.71 -16.64
CA ALA A 196 -12.04 -5.26 -15.24
C ALA A 196 -13.37 -4.67 -14.74
N GLN A 197 -13.74 -5.01 -13.52
CA GLN A 197 -15.04 -4.66 -12.94
C GLN A 197 -15.00 -3.34 -12.19
N LEU A 198 -14.79 -2.22 -12.88
CA LEU A 198 -14.69 -0.89 -12.29
C LEU A 198 -15.82 -0.55 -11.29
N PRO A 199 -17.11 -0.80 -11.58
CA PRO A 199 -18.17 -0.52 -10.60
C PRO A 199 -17.98 -1.28 -9.30
N LYS A 200 -17.56 -2.55 -9.35
CA LYS A 200 -17.28 -3.36 -8.16
C LYS A 200 -16.08 -2.82 -7.38
N ILE A 201 -15.03 -2.38 -8.07
CA ILE A 201 -13.86 -1.76 -7.44
C ILE A 201 -14.29 -0.49 -6.71
N PHE A 202 -14.96 0.44 -7.36
CA PHE A 202 -15.42 1.70 -6.73
C PHE A 202 -16.39 1.47 -5.57
N GLN A 203 -17.30 0.51 -5.70
CA GLN A 203 -18.21 0.16 -4.62
C GLN A 203 -17.48 -0.26 -3.35
N ASN A 204 -16.32 -0.91 -3.48
CA ASN A 204 -15.56 -1.43 -2.34
C ASN A 204 -14.39 -0.53 -1.89
N THR A 205 -13.98 0.45 -2.69
CA THR A 205 -12.87 1.35 -2.34
C THR A 205 -13.34 2.78 -2.03
N LEU A 206 -14.25 3.33 -2.83
CA LEU A 206 -14.73 4.71 -2.70
C LEU A 206 -16.10 4.81 -2.01
N GLN A 207 -17.01 3.88 -2.32
CA GLN A 207 -18.41 3.96 -1.90
C GLN A 207 -18.71 3.12 -0.65
N ASN A 208 -17.68 2.61 0.01
CA ASN A 208 -17.79 1.75 1.20
C ASN A 208 -17.68 2.51 2.53
N LYS A 209 -17.70 3.85 2.49
CA LYS A 209 -17.52 4.67 3.70
C LYS A 209 -18.75 4.58 4.59
N ASN A 210 -18.56 4.17 5.82
CA ASN A 210 -19.60 4.14 6.84
C ASN A 210 -19.84 5.51 7.49
N LEU A 211 -20.85 5.62 8.32
CA LEU A 211 -21.22 6.89 8.99
C LEU A 211 -20.10 7.40 9.90
N ALA A 212 -19.37 6.51 10.58
CA ALA A 212 -18.24 6.90 11.41
C ALA A 212 -17.13 7.56 10.60
N SER A 213 -16.77 6.95 9.45
CA SER A 213 -15.80 7.53 8.52
C SER A 213 -16.20 8.94 8.08
N MET A 214 -17.49 9.12 7.70
CA MET A 214 -17.99 10.44 7.28
C MET A 214 -17.97 11.47 8.41
N LYS A 215 -18.23 11.06 9.66
CA LYS A 215 -18.13 11.93 10.83
C LYS A 215 -16.68 12.34 11.12
N LEU A 216 -15.73 11.39 11.06
CA LEU A 216 -14.31 11.68 11.23
C LEU A 216 -13.77 12.61 10.11
N TRP A 217 -14.24 12.46 8.86
CA TRP A 217 -13.96 13.39 7.78
C TRP A 217 -14.49 14.80 8.11
N GLY A 218 -15.72 14.88 8.60
CA GLY A 218 -16.32 16.15 9.02
C GLY A 218 -15.51 16.85 10.13
N LEU A 219 -15.03 16.11 11.12
CA LEU A 219 -14.17 16.63 12.19
C LEU A 219 -12.81 17.08 11.65
N ALA A 220 -12.18 16.28 10.78
CA ALA A 220 -10.90 16.66 10.18
C ALA A 220 -11.00 17.94 9.34
N LEU A 221 -12.08 18.09 8.57
CA LEU A 221 -12.34 19.32 7.81
C LEU A 221 -12.66 20.52 8.73
N LYS A 222 -13.43 20.33 9.79
CA LYS A 222 -13.72 21.36 10.80
C LYS A 222 -12.45 21.85 11.49
N ASN A 223 -11.53 20.95 11.79
CA ASN A 223 -10.28 21.22 12.52
C ASN A 223 -9.14 21.67 11.59
N LEU A 224 -9.39 21.77 10.27
CA LEU A 224 -8.38 22.16 9.31
C LEU A 224 -8.00 23.65 9.50
N LYS A 225 -6.72 23.91 9.68
CA LYS A 225 -6.13 25.24 9.81
C LYS A 225 -4.99 25.44 8.83
N LEU A 226 -4.86 26.67 8.33
CA LEU A 226 -3.80 27.04 7.40
C LEU A 226 -2.67 27.74 8.15
N ASN A 227 -1.46 27.29 7.96
CA ASN A 227 -0.24 27.94 8.44
C ASN A 227 0.41 28.70 7.28
N SER A 228 0.08 30.01 7.18
CA SER A 228 0.56 30.87 6.11
C SER A 228 2.08 31.14 6.13
N LYS A 229 2.74 30.92 7.27
CA LYS A 229 4.20 31.07 7.39
C LYS A 229 4.95 30.00 6.61
N TYR A 230 4.41 28.78 6.56
CA TYR A 230 5.03 27.63 5.93
C TYR A 230 4.26 27.09 4.73
N ASP A 231 3.11 27.70 4.40
CA ASP A 231 2.17 27.24 3.36
C ASP A 231 1.73 25.78 3.61
N LEU A 232 1.46 25.44 4.88
CA LEU A 232 1.01 24.12 5.28
C LEU A 232 -0.44 24.17 5.76
N ALA A 233 -1.21 23.16 5.41
CA ALA A 233 -2.51 22.90 6.03
C ALA A 233 -2.33 21.83 7.11
N VAL A 234 -2.94 22.04 8.27
CA VAL A 234 -2.84 21.15 9.41
C VAL A 234 -4.22 20.85 9.95
N SER A 235 -4.50 19.57 10.14
CA SER A 235 -5.70 19.11 10.84
C SER A 235 -5.32 18.22 12.00
N VAL A 236 -6.16 18.20 13.03
CA VAL A 236 -5.95 17.39 14.24
C VAL A 236 -7.24 16.63 14.54
N LEU A 237 -7.09 15.37 14.90
CA LEU A 237 -8.14 14.53 15.48
C LEU A 237 -7.66 14.09 16.86
N THR A 238 -8.35 14.58 17.91
CA THR A 238 -8.04 14.19 19.28
C THR A 238 -8.65 12.83 19.60
N LYS A 239 -8.09 12.14 20.57
CA LYS A 239 -8.64 10.85 21.03
C LYS A 239 -10.06 10.98 21.58
N GLU A 240 -10.39 12.13 22.18
CA GLU A 240 -11.72 12.43 22.67
C GLU A 240 -12.73 12.53 21.52
N GLU A 241 -12.42 13.28 20.46
CA GLU A 241 -13.29 13.41 19.26
C GLU A 241 -13.49 12.04 18.58
N ILE A 242 -12.43 11.24 18.47
CA ILE A 242 -12.50 9.88 17.91
C ILE A 242 -13.38 8.98 18.80
N ALA A 243 -13.21 9.05 20.13
CA ALA A 243 -14.01 8.29 21.08
C ALA A 243 -15.50 8.70 21.07
N GLU A 244 -15.81 9.98 20.88
CA GLU A 244 -17.20 10.46 20.74
C GLU A 244 -17.85 9.82 19.51
N VAL A 245 -17.19 9.85 18.35
CA VAL A 245 -17.71 9.19 17.14
C VAL A 245 -17.88 7.71 17.34
N LYS A 246 -16.91 7.03 17.99
CA LYS A 246 -16.97 5.61 18.28
C LYS A 246 -18.18 5.25 19.18
N ASN A 247 -18.44 6.07 20.20
CA ASN A 247 -19.56 5.84 21.11
C ASN A 247 -20.92 6.11 20.44
N GLU A 248 -20.98 7.07 19.51
CA GLU A 248 -22.24 7.45 18.87
C GLU A 248 -22.70 6.45 17.81
N VAL A 249 -21.78 5.93 16.99
CA VAL A 249 -22.14 5.15 15.79
C VAL A 249 -21.54 3.74 15.76
N GLY A 250 -20.75 3.36 16.75
CA GLY A 250 -20.10 2.05 16.81
C GLY A 250 -19.02 1.92 15.71
N PHE A 251 -17.81 2.38 16.00
CA PHE A 251 -16.68 2.35 15.05
C PHE A 251 -15.57 1.42 15.56
N ASP A 252 -15.10 0.54 14.69
CA ASP A 252 -13.89 -0.25 14.93
C ASP A 252 -12.76 0.31 14.07
N GLU A 253 -11.72 0.87 14.70
CA GLU A 253 -10.56 1.47 14.04
C GLU A 253 -9.77 0.46 13.18
N ALA A 254 -9.84 -0.82 13.55
CA ALA A 254 -9.14 -1.87 12.82
C ALA A 254 -9.80 -2.23 11.48
N SER A 255 -11.04 -1.81 11.26
CA SER A 255 -11.84 -2.26 10.11
C SER A 255 -11.76 -1.39 8.85
N SER A 256 -11.05 -0.25 8.88
CA SER A 256 -10.89 0.59 7.68
C SER A 256 -9.72 1.58 7.83
N ASP A 257 -9.00 1.88 6.75
CA ASP A 257 -8.01 2.97 6.72
C ASP A 257 -8.67 4.35 6.55
N VAL A 258 -9.60 4.67 7.46
CA VAL A 258 -10.32 5.95 7.44
C VAL A 258 -9.37 7.14 7.45
N PHE A 259 -8.29 7.04 8.21
CA PHE A 259 -7.35 8.15 8.38
C PHE A 259 -6.46 8.33 7.14
N GLY A 260 -6.12 7.26 6.43
CA GLY A 260 -5.47 7.32 5.12
C GLY A 260 -6.36 7.99 4.07
N ASP A 261 -7.65 7.69 4.08
CA ASP A 261 -8.63 8.36 3.23
C ASP A 261 -8.76 9.86 3.54
N ILE A 262 -8.78 10.24 4.84
CA ILE A 262 -8.88 11.65 5.27
C ILE A 262 -7.67 12.44 4.77
N ILE A 263 -6.45 11.96 5.03
CA ILE A 263 -5.25 12.69 4.61
C ILE A 263 -5.10 12.70 3.07
N GLY A 264 -5.58 11.65 2.39
CA GLY A 264 -5.65 11.61 0.92
C GLY A 264 -6.57 12.72 0.37
N LEU A 265 -7.76 12.88 0.97
CA LEU A 265 -8.68 13.98 0.60
C LEU A 265 -8.06 15.35 0.86
N LEU A 266 -7.51 15.56 2.06
CA LEU A 266 -6.90 16.82 2.44
C LEU A 266 -5.69 17.17 1.56
N GLY A 267 -4.98 16.16 1.06
CA GLY A 267 -3.85 16.30 0.12
C GLY A 267 -4.21 16.94 -1.22
N ASN A 268 -5.51 17.00 -1.56
CA ASN A 268 -6.01 17.70 -2.75
C ASN A 268 -6.19 19.22 -2.54
N LEU A 269 -5.89 19.75 -1.35
CA LEU A 269 -6.00 21.18 -1.07
C LEU A 269 -4.97 21.97 -1.89
N GLY A 270 -5.44 22.74 -2.86
CA GLY A 270 -4.60 23.58 -3.70
C GLY A 270 -3.96 24.75 -2.96
N GLY A 271 -2.81 25.23 -3.44
CA GLY A 271 -2.12 26.40 -2.91
C GLY A 271 -1.33 26.16 -1.62
N MET A 272 -1.20 24.91 -1.17
CA MET A 272 -0.42 24.51 0.00
C MET A 272 0.77 23.65 -0.42
N LYS A 273 1.90 23.83 0.26
CA LYS A 273 3.10 23.00 0.08
C LYS A 273 2.92 21.59 0.63
N GLY A 274 2.01 21.42 1.58
CA GLY A 274 1.71 20.11 2.13
C GLY A 274 0.57 20.17 3.13
N VAL A 275 0.08 18.99 3.46
CA VAL A 275 -0.98 18.81 4.45
C VAL A 275 -0.52 17.79 5.49
N ILE A 276 -0.78 18.08 6.76
CA ILE A 276 -0.47 17.21 7.88
C ILE A 276 -1.76 16.92 8.65
N LEU A 277 -2.04 15.64 8.84
CA LEU A 277 -3.08 15.17 9.76
C LEU A 277 -2.40 14.59 11.00
N PHE A 278 -2.58 15.22 12.14
CA PHE A 278 -2.21 14.67 13.43
C PHE A 278 -3.38 13.90 14.04
N ARG A 279 -3.08 12.76 14.61
CA ARG A 279 -4.04 11.92 15.32
C ARG A 279 -3.44 11.45 16.64
N GLU A 280 -4.18 11.63 17.72
CA GLU A 280 -3.82 11.05 19.01
C GLU A 280 -4.22 9.57 19.05
N GLU A 281 -3.28 8.72 19.44
CA GLU A 281 -3.49 7.29 19.64
C GLU A 281 -3.90 7.00 21.09
N LEU A 282 -4.58 5.87 21.30
CA LEU A 282 -5.05 5.48 22.64
C LEU A 282 -3.90 5.21 23.62
N ASP A 283 -2.72 4.88 23.13
CA ASP A 283 -1.52 4.59 23.92
C ASP A 283 -0.70 5.84 24.30
N GLY A 284 -1.23 7.03 24.00
CA GLY A 284 -0.59 8.31 24.32
C GLY A 284 0.49 8.74 23.32
N ARG A 285 0.54 8.13 22.16
CA ARG A 285 1.35 8.58 21.03
C ARG A 285 0.55 9.47 20.09
N VAL A 286 1.24 10.20 19.24
CA VAL A 286 0.65 10.99 18.16
C VAL A 286 1.18 10.47 16.83
N LYS A 287 0.27 10.08 15.96
CA LYS A 287 0.58 9.75 14.56
C LYS A 287 0.39 10.99 13.70
N ALA A 288 1.39 11.33 12.91
CA ALA A 288 1.26 12.35 11.86
C ALA A 288 1.31 11.67 10.49
N SER A 289 0.32 11.98 9.67
CA SER A 289 0.28 11.59 8.26
C SER A 289 0.48 12.82 7.41
N LEU A 290 1.36 12.75 6.42
CA LEU A 290 1.78 13.87 5.60
C LEU A 290 1.50 13.59 4.12
N ARG A 291 1.02 14.59 3.40
CA ARG A 291 0.82 14.55 1.93
C ARG A 291 1.27 15.84 1.30
N THR A 292 1.76 15.75 0.07
CA THR A 292 2.03 16.91 -0.80
C THR A 292 1.72 16.58 -2.25
N SER A 293 1.09 17.51 -2.95
CA SER A 293 0.94 17.48 -4.40
C SER A 293 1.99 18.36 -5.12
N ASP A 294 2.82 19.09 -4.37
CA ASP A 294 3.89 19.92 -4.94
C ASP A 294 5.02 19.01 -5.48
N PRO A 295 5.36 19.08 -6.78
CA PRO A 295 6.38 18.22 -7.37
C PRO A 295 7.78 18.41 -6.76
N GLU A 296 8.10 19.61 -6.27
CA GLU A 296 9.43 19.96 -5.74
C GLU A 296 9.62 19.55 -4.27
N ILE A 297 8.54 19.19 -3.56
CA ILE A 297 8.60 18.90 -2.14
C ILE A 297 8.69 17.39 -1.87
N ASP A 298 9.68 17.03 -1.06
CA ASP A 298 9.87 15.69 -0.50
C ASP A 298 9.56 15.71 1.01
N ILE A 299 8.33 15.30 1.36
CA ILE A 299 7.88 15.27 2.77
C ILE A 299 8.43 14.08 3.55
N SER A 300 9.03 13.08 2.89
CA SER A 300 9.67 11.97 3.58
C SER A 300 10.87 12.42 4.40
N ARG A 301 11.56 13.48 3.97
CA ARG A 301 12.64 14.11 4.72
C ARG A 301 12.15 14.69 6.06
N LEU A 302 10.98 15.35 6.04
CA LEU A 302 10.39 15.87 7.28
C LEU A 302 10.01 14.72 8.22
N ALA A 303 9.37 13.68 7.72
CA ALA A 303 9.01 12.51 8.52
C ALA A 303 10.24 11.84 9.13
N SER A 304 11.34 11.72 8.38
CA SER A 304 12.58 11.07 8.82
C SER A 304 13.27 11.82 9.97
N LEU A 305 13.13 13.15 10.05
CA LEU A 305 13.67 13.93 11.18
C LEU A 305 13.06 13.52 12.53
N PHE A 306 11.85 12.93 12.49
CA PHE A 306 11.13 12.48 13.69
C PHE A 306 11.04 10.95 13.77
N GLY A 307 11.95 10.23 13.09
CA GLY A 307 11.99 8.76 13.12
C GLY A 307 10.92 8.07 12.28
N GLY A 308 10.21 8.83 11.45
CA GLY A 308 9.23 8.33 10.49
C GLY A 308 9.84 8.06 9.10
N GLY A 309 8.97 7.94 8.08
CA GLY A 309 9.39 7.71 6.71
C GLY A 309 8.21 7.54 5.77
N GLY A 310 8.48 7.11 4.54
CA GLY A 310 7.49 6.88 3.51
C GLY A 310 7.95 7.38 2.15
N HIS A 311 6.99 7.54 1.25
CA HIS A 311 7.24 8.07 -0.09
C HIS A 311 7.43 9.59 -0.07
N PRO A 312 8.18 10.21 -1.01
CA PRO A 312 8.34 11.67 -1.10
C PRO A 312 7.04 12.47 -1.10
N LYS A 313 5.92 11.89 -1.57
CA LYS A 313 4.60 12.54 -1.63
C LYS A 313 3.62 12.06 -0.54
N ALA A 314 3.97 10.98 0.17
CA ALA A 314 3.10 10.35 1.17
C ALA A 314 3.93 9.73 2.29
N SER A 315 4.03 10.38 3.43
CA SER A 315 4.87 9.94 4.56
C SER A 315 4.12 9.99 5.87
N GLY A 316 4.68 9.36 6.89
CA GLY A 316 4.12 9.38 8.23
C GLY A 316 5.19 9.21 9.30
N LEU A 317 4.83 9.59 10.51
CA LEU A 317 5.65 9.40 11.70
C LEU A 317 4.76 9.07 12.91
N LEU A 318 5.35 8.46 13.90
CA LEU A 318 4.70 8.16 15.17
C LEU A 318 5.64 8.62 16.30
N THR A 319 5.15 9.46 17.19
CA THR A 319 5.98 10.03 18.26
C THR A 319 5.21 10.06 19.58
N HIS A 320 5.93 10.11 20.70
CA HIS A 320 5.32 10.37 22.00
C HIS A 320 5.03 11.87 22.12
N GLY A 321 3.92 12.22 22.78
CA GLY A 321 3.54 13.60 23.03
C GLY A 321 2.04 13.78 23.11
N LYS A 322 1.63 15.02 23.38
CA LYS A 322 0.24 15.41 23.52
C LYS A 322 -0.03 16.66 22.67
N ILE A 323 -1.21 16.70 22.06
CA ILE A 323 -1.65 17.85 21.28
C ILE A 323 -2.52 18.72 22.16
N ILE A 324 -2.17 20.01 22.28
CA ILE A 324 -2.91 21.00 23.07
C ILE A 324 -3.52 22.03 22.15
N GLN A 325 -4.82 22.22 22.26
CA GLN A 325 -5.50 23.30 21.53
C GLN A 325 -5.22 24.64 22.18
N LYS A 326 -4.73 25.60 21.40
CA LYS A 326 -4.54 27.00 21.77
C LYS A 326 -5.50 27.89 20.95
N ASN A 327 -5.64 29.16 21.36
CA ASN A 327 -6.54 30.11 20.68
C ASN A 327 -6.23 30.24 19.18
N ASP A 328 -4.93 30.17 18.79
CA ASP A 328 -4.49 30.40 17.42
C ASP A 328 -4.04 29.11 16.68
N GLY A 329 -4.22 27.93 17.28
CA GLY A 329 -3.78 26.70 16.63
C GLY A 329 -3.62 25.52 17.58
N TRP A 330 -2.66 24.67 17.23
CA TRP A 330 -2.31 23.46 17.97
C TRP A 330 -0.85 23.56 18.41
N GLU A 331 -0.56 23.15 19.61
CA GLU A 331 0.79 23.04 20.16
C GLU A 331 1.06 21.58 20.49
N PHE A 332 2.28 21.16 20.24
CA PHE A 332 2.73 19.81 20.54
C PHE A 332 3.62 19.84 21.78
N GLU A 333 3.24 19.11 22.81
CA GLU A 333 4.00 18.93 24.04
C GLU A 333 4.63 17.53 24.06
N TYR A 334 5.96 17.49 24.21
CA TYR A 334 6.74 16.23 24.29
C TYR A 334 6.72 15.63 25.70
#